data_43090364bcbc216889804239a589f4b9
#
_entry.id   43090364bcbc216889804239a589f4b9
#
_cell.length_a   1.000
_cell.length_b   1.000
_cell.length_c   1.000
_cell.angle_alpha   90.00
_cell.angle_beta   90.00
_cell.angle_gamma   90.00
#
_symmetry.space_group_name_H-M   'P 1'
#
loop_
_entity.id
_entity.type
_entity.pdbx_description
1 polymer ?
#
loop_
_entity_poly.entity_id
_entity_poly.type
_entity_poly.pdbx_seq_one_letter_code
_entity_poly.pdbx_strand_id
1 'polypeptide(L)'
;MGGSSSEKNISIKTGNAIIKALSTKYNSICPISISIDNDLSFLKQIKKGDIVFNALHGGSGENGDIQSILELNNIIYTGSNSKASKICMDKHVSKLVVQSEGITTPDWILYKNSKFSKQ
;
A
#
# COMPACT_ATOMS: atom_id res chain seq x y z
N MET A 1 2.41 8.34 -5.88
CA MET A 1 2.13 9.20 -4.70
C MET A 1 0.78 9.88 -4.81
N GLY A 2 0.24 10.42 -3.71
CA GLY A 2 -1.10 11.03 -3.66
C GLY A 2 -2.12 10.05 -3.09
N GLY A 3 -3.09 9.62 -3.90
CA GLY A 3 -4.19 8.76 -3.46
C GLY A 3 -5.39 9.55 -2.95
N SER A 4 -6.45 8.83 -2.56
CA SER A 4 -7.70 9.40 -2.02
C SER A 4 -7.80 9.31 -0.49
N SER A 5 -6.84 8.65 0.17
CA SER A 5 -6.84 8.49 1.62
C SER A 5 -6.66 9.83 2.36
N SER A 6 -7.01 9.86 3.64
CA SER A 6 -6.71 10.99 4.53
C SER A 6 -5.21 11.30 4.62
N GLU A 7 -4.35 10.35 4.24
CA GLU A 7 -2.89 10.46 4.27
C GLU A 7 -2.28 10.95 2.95
N LYS A 8 -3.10 11.46 2.01
CA LYS A 8 -2.65 12.00 0.72
C LYS A 8 -1.46 12.96 0.83
N ASN A 9 -1.53 13.89 1.78
CA ASN A 9 -0.47 14.88 1.96
C ASN A 9 0.84 14.24 2.46
N ILE A 10 0.75 13.19 3.27
CA ILE A 10 1.90 12.41 3.73
C ILE A 10 2.52 11.66 2.56
N SER A 11 1.70 11.02 1.73
CA SER A 11 2.12 10.35 0.51
C SER A 11 2.87 11.28 -0.44
N ILE A 12 2.39 12.49 -0.64
CA ILE A 12 3.06 13.50 -1.49
C ILE A 12 4.42 13.90 -0.90
N LYS A 13 4.49 14.15 0.41
CA LYS A 13 5.76 14.47 1.09
C LYS A 13 6.77 13.34 0.95
N THR A 14 6.34 12.12 1.20
CA THR A 14 7.18 10.91 1.05
C THR A 14 7.69 10.79 -0.39
N GLY A 15 6.79 10.88 -1.37
CA GLY A 15 7.14 10.79 -2.78
C GLY A 15 8.17 11.86 -3.21
N ASN A 16 7.99 13.09 -2.78
CA ASN A 16 8.94 14.18 -3.07
C ASN A 16 10.31 13.95 -2.42
N ALA A 17 10.35 13.43 -1.19
CA ALA A 17 11.61 13.10 -0.52
C ALA A 17 12.35 11.97 -1.27
N ILE A 18 11.63 10.95 -1.73
CA ILE A 18 12.18 9.85 -2.53
C ILE A 18 12.72 10.36 -3.85
N ILE A 19 11.96 11.18 -4.58
CA ILE A 19 12.41 11.80 -5.85
C ILE A 19 13.72 12.55 -5.62
N LYS A 20 13.78 13.40 -4.60
CA LYS A 20 14.98 14.16 -4.27
C LYS A 20 16.19 13.25 -3.99
N ALA A 21 15.98 12.18 -3.22
CA ALA A 21 17.05 11.24 -2.89
C ALA A 21 17.53 10.44 -4.12
N LEU A 22 16.59 9.94 -4.92
CA LEU A 22 16.92 9.15 -6.10
C LEU A 22 17.55 9.99 -7.23
N SER A 23 17.14 11.25 -7.38
CA SER A 23 17.69 12.16 -8.42
C SER A 23 19.20 12.40 -8.30
N THR A 24 19.80 12.07 -7.16
CA THR A 24 21.25 12.12 -7.00
C THR A 24 21.98 10.96 -7.70
N LYS A 25 21.27 9.87 -7.99
CA LYS A 25 21.85 8.63 -8.56
C LYS A 25 21.27 8.24 -9.92
N TYR A 26 20.05 8.63 -10.21
CA TYR A 26 19.31 8.21 -11.39
C TYR A 26 18.81 9.42 -12.17
N ASN A 27 19.06 9.42 -13.48
CA ASN A 27 18.67 10.52 -14.38
C ASN A 27 17.22 10.39 -14.89
N SER A 28 16.61 9.23 -14.72
CA SER A 28 15.26 8.95 -15.23
C SER A 28 14.33 8.57 -14.08
N ILE A 29 13.65 9.56 -13.54
CA ILE A 29 12.62 9.38 -12.51
C ILE A 29 11.34 9.99 -13.05
N CYS A 30 10.27 9.18 -13.08
CA CYS A 30 8.94 9.63 -13.50
C CYS A 30 8.01 9.71 -12.29
N PRO A 31 7.72 10.90 -11.75
CA PRO A 31 6.75 11.05 -10.68
C PRO A 31 5.34 10.81 -11.19
N ILE A 32 4.66 9.81 -10.66
CA ILE A 32 3.26 9.52 -10.98
C ILE A 32 2.39 9.90 -9.79
N SER A 33 1.41 10.78 -10.03
CA SER A 33 0.41 11.14 -9.03
C SER A 33 -0.90 10.42 -9.32
N ILE A 34 -1.45 9.79 -8.28
CA ILE A 34 -2.74 9.11 -8.31
C ILE A 34 -3.72 9.95 -7.50
N SER A 35 -4.85 10.33 -8.08
CA SER A 35 -5.88 11.14 -7.42
C SER A 35 -7.10 10.33 -7.00
N ILE A 36 -7.38 9.23 -7.68
CA ILE A 36 -8.55 8.37 -7.46
C ILE A 36 -8.08 6.92 -7.40
N ASP A 37 -8.52 6.17 -6.39
CA ASP A 37 -8.06 4.79 -6.14
C ASP A 37 -8.36 3.81 -7.27
N ASN A 38 -9.41 4.04 -8.05
CA ASN A 38 -9.80 3.18 -9.16
C ASN A 38 -9.34 3.69 -10.54
N ASP A 39 -8.54 4.74 -10.58
CA ASP A 39 -7.99 5.23 -11.84
C ASP A 39 -6.71 4.47 -12.20
N LEU A 40 -6.83 3.53 -13.12
CA LEU A 40 -5.71 2.73 -13.64
C LEU A 40 -4.93 3.42 -14.77
N SER A 41 -5.25 4.67 -15.10
CA SER A 41 -4.56 5.43 -16.16
C SER A 41 -3.06 5.59 -15.90
N PHE A 42 -2.65 5.54 -14.63
CA PHE A 42 -1.24 5.60 -14.25
C PHE A 42 -0.40 4.46 -14.85
N LEU A 43 -1.00 3.29 -15.12
CA LEU A 43 -0.31 2.15 -15.73
C LEU A 43 0.27 2.49 -17.11
N LYS A 44 -0.39 3.40 -17.85
CA LYS A 44 0.08 3.85 -19.17
C LYS A 44 1.38 4.65 -19.12
N GLN A 45 1.75 5.15 -17.95
CA GLN A 45 2.98 5.92 -17.73
C GLN A 45 4.17 5.02 -17.37
N ILE A 46 3.93 3.74 -17.05
CA ILE A 46 4.95 2.78 -16.66
C ILE A 46 5.41 2.02 -17.90
N LYS A 47 6.70 2.01 -18.15
CA LYS A 47 7.31 1.32 -19.28
C LYS A 47 7.87 -0.04 -18.86
N LYS A 48 8.05 -0.93 -19.83
CA LYS A 48 8.70 -2.22 -19.59
C LYS A 48 10.11 -2.00 -19.05
N GLY A 49 10.40 -2.60 -17.91
CA GLY A 49 11.69 -2.48 -17.22
C GLY A 49 11.74 -1.39 -16.14
N ASP A 50 10.70 -0.57 -16.02
CA ASP A 50 10.61 0.37 -14.91
C ASP A 50 10.40 -0.37 -13.58
N ILE A 51 10.90 0.23 -12.50
CA ILE A 51 10.66 -0.21 -11.12
C ILE A 51 9.81 0.86 -10.43
N VAL A 52 8.67 0.44 -9.92
CA VAL A 52 7.74 1.33 -9.21
C VAL A 52 8.11 1.42 -7.74
N PHE A 53 8.36 2.63 -7.23
CA PHE A 53 8.41 2.88 -5.80
C PHE A 53 7.03 3.33 -5.32
N ASN A 54 6.39 2.48 -4.50
CA ASN A 54 5.09 2.82 -3.93
C ASN A 54 5.27 3.78 -2.74
N ALA A 55 4.89 5.04 -2.95
CA ALA A 55 4.90 6.08 -1.92
C ALA A 55 3.50 6.46 -1.45
N LEU A 56 2.49 5.64 -1.73
CA LEU A 56 1.14 5.83 -1.20
C LEU A 56 1.10 5.50 0.29
N HIS A 57 0.23 6.18 1.02
CA HIS A 57 -0.05 5.93 2.43
C HIS A 57 -1.55 5.75 2.64
N GLY A 58 -1.89 4.80 3.51
CA GLY A 58 -3.26 4.44 3.85
C GLY A 58 -4.04 3.80 2.69
N GLY A 59 -5.20 3.26 3.00
CA GLY A 59 -6.14 2.72 2.03
C GLY A 59 -5.52 1.72 1.05
N SER A 60 -5.85 1.88 -0.23
CA SER A 60 -5.40 1.01 -1.33
C SER A 60 -3.88 1.01 -1.54
N GLY A 61 -3.17 2.00 -1.02
CA GLY A 61 -1.70 2.06 -1.09
C GLY A 61 -1.00 1.01 -0.23
N GLU A 62 -1.65 0.53 0.84
CA GLU A 62 -1.06 -0.35 1.85
C GLU A 62 -1.79 -1.68 2.01
N ASN A 63 -3.07 -1.77 1.61
CA ASN A 63 -3.91 -2.93 1.83
C ASN A 63 -3.74 -4.06 0.80
N GLY A 64 -2.80 -3.95 -0.12
CA GLY A 64 -2.53 -4.94 -1.17
C GLY A 64 -3.21 -4.66 -2.51
N ASP A 65 -4.09 -3.67 -2.63
CA ASP A 65 -4.82 -3.41 -3.87
C ASP A 65 -3.89 -2.92 -4.99
N ILE A 66 -3.09 -1.88 -4.73
CA ILE A 66 -2.10 -1.38 -5.70
C ILE A 66 -1.06 -2.45 -6.03
N GLN A 67 -0.60 -3.19 -5.02
CA GLN A 67 0.34 -4.29 -5.21
C GLN A 67 -0.24 -5.35 -6.15
N SER A 68 -1.51 -5.75 -5.95
CA SER A 68 -2.20 -6.69 -6.85
C SER A 68 -2.27 -6.18 -8.28
N ILE A 69 -2.57 -4.89 -8.48
CA ILE A 69 -2.63 -4.29 -9.81
C ILE A 69 -1.26 -4.33 -10.49
N LEU A 70 -0.20 -4.00 -9.77
CA LEU A 70 1.17 -4.04 -10.30
C LEU A 70 1.60 -5.48 -10.64
N GLU A 71 1.29 -6.46 -9.76
CA GLU A 71 1.56 -7.88 -9.97
C GLU A 71 0.84 -8.43 -11.21
N LEU A 72 -0.46 -8.13 -11.38
CA LEU A 72 -1.24 -8.55 -12.54
C LEU A 72 -0.71 -7.99 -13.87
N ASN A 73 -0.04 -6.85 -13.82
CA ASN A 73 0.58 -6.21 -14.98
C ASN A 73 2.08 -6.55 -15.13
N ASN A 74 2.62 -7.48 -14.33
CA ASN A 74 4.04 -7.87 -14.32
C ASN A 74 4.98 -6.67 -14.12
N ILE A 75 4.58 -5.71 -13.30
CA ILE A 75 5.37 -4.52 -12.96
C ILE A 75 6.15 -4.78 -11.68
N ILE A 76 7.45 -4.59 -11.73
CA ILE A 76 8.34 -4.70 -10.55
C ILE A 76 8.11 -3.49 -9.65
N TYR A 77 7.98 -3.72 -8.35
CA TYR A 77 7.80 -2.64 -7.37
C TYR A 77 8.53 -2.94 -6.06
N THR A 78 8.69 -1.90 -5.24
CA THR A 78 9.31 -2.01 -3.92
C THR A 78 8.26 -2.27 -2.84
N GLY A 79 8.63 -3.11 -1.86
CA GLY A 79 7.79 -3.42 -0.71
C GLY A 79 7.29 -4.86 -0.71
N SER A 80 6.38 -5.15 0.20
CA SER A 80 5.77 -6.48 0.36
C SER A 80 4.76 -6.75 -0.76
N ASN A 81 4.57 -8.04 -1.09
CA ASN A 81 3.57 -8.44 -2.08
C ASN A 81 2.14 -8.19 -1.61
N SER A 82 1.19 -8.28 -2.52
CA SER A 82 -0.22 -7.98 -2.27
C SER A 82 -0.81 -8.82 -1.14
N LYS A 83 -0.47 -10.12 -1.08
CA LYS A 83 -0.96 -11.04 -0.05
C LYS A 83 -0.45 -10.64 1.34
N ALA A 84 0.84 -10.36 1.47
CA ALA A 84 1.43 -9.94 2.74
C ALA A 84 0.87 -8.58 3.18
N SER A 85 0.78 -7.62 2.27
CA SER A 85 0.19 -6.30 2.53
C SER A 85 -1.25 -6.41 3.05
N LYS A 86 -2.07 -7.25 2.43
CA LYS A 86 -3.46 -7.49 2.84
C LYS A 86 -3.56 -8.11 4.23
N ILE A 87 -2.73 -9.10 4.52
CA ILE A 87 -2.69 -9.76 5.84
C ILE A 87 -2.26 -8.75 6.91
N CYS A 88 -1.20 -7.99 6.65
CA CYS A 88 -0.67 -7.03 7.62
C CYS A 88 -1.63 -5.87 7.89
N MET A 89 -2.46 -5.49 6.94
CA MET A 89 -3.46 -4.43 7.11
C MET A 89 -4.62 -4.84 8.01
N ASP A 90 -4.98 -6.13 8.05
CA ASP A 90 -5.97 -6.68 8.97
C ASP A 90 -5.29 -7.10 10.28
N LYS A 91 -5.43 -6.28 11.32
CA LYS A 91 -4.80 -6.52 12.62
C LYS A 91 -5.22 -7.84 13.27
N HIS A 92 -6.46 -8.28 13.06
CA HIS A 92 -6.93 -9.57 13.61
C HIS A 92 -6.24 -10.74 12.89
N VAL A 93 -6.29 -10.75 11.57
CA VAL A 93 -5.66 -11.79 10.75
C VAL A 93 -4.16 -11.81 10.96
N SER A 94 -3.52 -10.63 10.98
CA SER A 94 -2.09 -10.47 11.23
C SER A 94 -1.67 -11.10 12.56
N LYS A 95 -2.43 -10.85 13.64
CA LYS A 95 -2.15 -11.43 14.95
C LYS A 95 -2.31 -12.95 14.96
N LEU A 96 -3.33 -13.49 14.30
CA LEU A 96 -3.51 -14.94 14.17
C LEU A 96 -2.33 -15.60 13.45
N VAL A 97 -1.86 -14.98 12.36
CA VAL A 97 -0.71 -15.48 11.59
C VAL A 97 0.56 -15.50 12.44
N VAL A 98 0.89 -14.40 13.12
CA VAL A 98 2.13 -14.35 13.92
C VAL A 98 2.07 -15.28 15.13
N GLN A 99 0.89 -15.49 15.73
CA GLN A 99 0.71 -16.47 16.80
C GLN A 99 0.90 -17.91 16.32
N SER A 100 0.46 -18.24 15.10
CA SER A 100 0.69 -19.58 14.52
C SER A 100 2.17 -19.90 14.30
N GLU A 101 3.01 -18.88 14.20
CA GLU A 101 4.47 -18.98 14.12
C GLU A 101 5.15 -18.87 15.50
N GLY A 102 4.39 -18.96 16.60
CA GLY A 102 4.93 -18.91 17.96
C GLY A 102 5.35 -17.53 18.45
N ILE A 103 5.00 -16.46 17.74
CA ILE A 103 5.33 -15.09 18.13
C ILE A 103 4.29 -14.56 19.10
N THR A 104 4.72 -14.11 20.27
CA THR A 104 3.83 -13.51 21.27
C THR A 104 3.30 -12.18 20.80
N THR A 105 1.99 -11.97 20.91
CA THR A 105 1.32 -10.71 20.61
C THR A 105 0.36 -10.37 21.76
N PRO A 106 0.11 -9.10 22.08
CA PRO A 106 -0.85 -8.71 23.10
C PRO A 106 -2.24 -9.29 22.82
N ASP A 107 -2.97 -9.61 23.87
CA ASP A 107 -4.36 -10.05 23.76
C ASP A 107 -5.21 -8.99 23.05
N TRP A 108 -6.23 -9.45 22.35
CA TRP A 108 -7.16 -8.56 21.66
C TRP A 108 -8.57 -9.11 21.62
N ILE A 109 -9.52 -8.22 21.43
CA ILE A 109 -10.92 -8.55 21.22
C ILE A 109 -11.33 -8.10 19.84
N LEU A 110 -11.92 -9.01 19.06
CA LEU A 110 -12.54 -8.66 17.78
C LEU A 110 -13.96 -8.12 18.03
N TYR A 111 -14.11 -6.80 17.94
CA TYR A 111 -15.43 -6.18 18.01
C TYR A 111 -16.12 -6.30 16.63
N LYS A 112 -17.19 -7.10 16.59
CA LYS A 112 -18.11 -7.14 15.44
C LYS A 112 -19.28 -6.23 15.76
N ASN A 113 -19.54 -5.26 14.89
CA ASN A 113 -20.66 -4.33 15.04
C ASN A 113 -21.97 -5.11 14.93
N SER A 114 -22.40 -5.74 16.03
CA SER A 114 -23.74 -6.29 16.15
C SER A 114 -24.67 -5.11 16.42
N LYS A 115 -25.67 -4.90 15.56
CA LYS A 115 -26.79 -4.04 15.91
C LYS A 115 -27.29 -4.50 17.27
N PHE A 116 -27.07 -3.71 18.31
CA PHE A 116 -27.74 -3.92 19.59
C PHE A 116 -29.22 -3.75 19.34
N SER A 117 -29.96 -4.82 19.15
CA SER A 117 -31.37 -4.83 19.43
C SER A 117 -31.49 -4.77 20.95
N LYS A 118 -31.83 -3.63 21.51
CA LYS A 118 -32.34 -3.57 22.88
C LYS A 118 -33.55 -4.47 22.92
N GLN A 119 -33.48 -5.59 23.65
CA GLN A 119 -34.62 -6.26 24.22
C GLN A 119 -35.15 -5.44 25.42
#